data_783c562630a501801ad717b27f43c996
#
_entry.id   783c562630a501801ad717b27f43c996
#
_cell.length_a   1.000
_cell.length_b   1.000
_cell.length_c   1.000
_cell.angle_alpha   90.00
_cell.angle_beta   90.00
_cell.angle_gamma   90.00
#
_symmetry.space_group_name_H-M   'P 1'
#
loop_
_entity.id
_entity.type
_entity.pdbx_description
1 polymer ?
#
loop_
_entity_poly.entity_id
_entity_poly.type
_entity_poly.pdbx_seq_one_letter_code
_entity_poly.pdbx_strand_id
1 'polypeptide(L)'
;MPALDQIGRYRVERRLGAGAFAVVWLAHDDRLQAPVAIKVMAENWAFRMDIRERFLDEARLLRKATAGGVVQVFDIGELSDERPYFVMEYADRGTVEDRMMAGPLPVSEALELMAQVARGVQGLHETGIVHRDLKPSNVLLAGGGTAGRERVLVSDLGLAKNLAQASGLTVVAGSVGYMAPEQAEPYEGIDGRADVYSLGAVLYHLMTGTVPASPDKVMPLDQLREGLPPGVVHAVSRAMEPDRKNRWPTAAAFAEELDALAEQVAAVGQR
;
A
#
# COMPACT_ATOMS: atom_id res chain seq x y z
N MET A 1 -22.91 12.39 8.31
CA MET A 1 -22.24 13.62 7.87
C MET A 1 -23.06 14.22 6.75
N PRO A 2 -23.30 15.55 6.69
CA PRO A 2 -23.88 16.17 5.50
C PRO A 2 -22.99 15.85 4.30
N ALA A 3 -23.59 15.67 3.14
CA ALA A 3 -22.84 15.46 1.91
C ALA A 3 -22.00 16.73 1.67
N LEU A 4 -20.67 16.57 1.58
CA LEU A 4 -19.79 17.65 1.16
C LEU A 4 -19.96 17.79 -0.36
N ASP A 5 -20.62 18.83 -0.82
CA ASP A 5 -20.79 19.09 -2.25
C ASP A 5 -19.48 19.61 -2.89
N GLN A 6 -18.60 20.20 -2.06
CA GLN A 6 -17.35 20.81 -2.50
C GLN A 6 -16.27 20.74 -1.42
N ILE A 7 -15.02 20.50 -1.84
CA ILE A 7 -13.81 20.57 -1.02
C ILE A 7 -12.83 21.52 -1.74
N GLY A 8 -12.56 22.70 -1.13
CA GLY A 8 -11.80 23.74 -1.84
C GLY A 8 -12.46 24.10 -3.17
N ARG A 9 -11.72 23.99 -4.28
CA ARG A 9 -12.24 24.21 -5.65
C ARG A 9 -12.82 22.95 -6.30
N TYR A 10 -12.73 21.80 -5.65
CA TYR A 10 -13.06 20.50 -6.23
C TYR A 10 -14.51 20.13 -5.93
N ARG A 11 -15.26 19.77 -6.96
CA ARG A 11 -16.64 19.29 -6.83
C ARG A 11 -16.65 17.83 -6.42
N VAL A 12 -17.22 17.54 -5.26
CA VAL A 12 -17.28 16.17 -4.71
C VAL A 12 -18.34 15.36 -5.45
N GLU A 13 -18.00 14.12 -5.80
CA GLU A 13 -18.91 13.20 -6.47
C GLU A 13 -19.41 12.11 -5.53
N ARG A 14 -18.48 11.41 -4.86
CA ARG A 14 -18.82 10.34 -3.92
C ARG A 14 -17.66 10.03 -2.99
N ARG A 15 -17.96 9.32 -1.92
CA ARG A 15 -16.94 8.76 -1.03
C ARG A 15 -16.32 7.52 -1.67
N LEU A 16 -14.99 7.42 -1.66
CA LEU A 16 -14.21 6.26 -2.09
C LEU A 16 -13.97 5.29 -0.92
N GLY A 17 -13.63 5.84 0.26
CA GLY A 17 -13.34 5.02 1.43
C GLY A 17 -13.31 5.87 2.70
N ALA A 18 -13.31 5.18 3.85
CA ALA A 18 -13.13 5.80 5.16
C ALA A 18 -12.24 4.90 6.02
N GLY A 19 -11.19 5.49 6.57
CA GLY A 19 -10.30 4.86 7.54
C GLY A 19 -10.40 5.55 8.90
N ALA A 20 -9.60 5.07 9.85
CA ALA A 20 -9.58 5.63 11.21
C ALA A 20 -9.10 7.09 11.26
N PHE A 21 -8.25 7.53 10.34
CA PHE A 21 -7.60 8.84 10.35
C PHE A 21 -8.09 9.77 9.25
N ALA A 22 -8.72 9.26 8.21
CA ALA A 22 -9.13 10.04 7.06
C ALA A 22 -10.31 9.42 6.31
N VAL A 23 -10.98 10.28 5.53
CA VAL A 23 -11.99 9.88 4.54
C VAL A 23 -11.48 10.28 3.16
N VAL A 24 -11.61 9.39 2.18
CA VAL A 24 -11.21 9.63 0.80
C VAL A 24 -12.43 9.85 -0.07
N TRP A 25 -12.42 10.92 -0.85
CA TRP A 25 -13.49 11.32 -1.74
C TRP A 25 -13.03 11.33 -3.20
N LEU A 26 -13.88 10.88 -4.10
CA LEU A 26 -13.77 11.19 -5.52
C LEU A 26 -14.33 12.59 -5.74
N ALA A 27 -13.56 13.40 -6.42
CA ALA A 27 -13.96 14.76 -6.82
C ALA A 27 -13.49 15.08 -8.23
N HIS A 28 -14.02 16.15 -8.80
CA HIS A 28 -13.65 16.65 -10.12
C HIS A 28 -12.96 18.01 -10.01
N ASP A 29 -11.81 18.16 -10.63
CA ASP A 29 -11.16 19.44 -10.83
C ASP A 29 -11.72 20.07 -12.12
N ASP A 30 -12.66 21.01 -12.00
CA ASP A 30 -13.30 21.65 -13.15
C ASP A 30 -12.34 22.53 -13.96
N ARG A 31 -11.18 22.93 -13.41
CA ARG A 31 -10.16 23.69 -14.13
C ARG A 31 -9.29 22.79 -15.01
N LEU A 32 -8.93 21.61 -14.50
CA LEU A 32 -8.13 20.63 -15.23
C LEU A 32 -8.97 19.62 -16.01
N GLN A 33 -10.30 19.63 -15.82
CA GLN A 33 -11.25 18.69 -16.43
C GLN A 33 -10.85 17.23 -16.16
N ALA A 34 -10.48 16.93 -14.91
CA ALA A 34 -9.97 15.63 -14.53
C ALA A 34 -10.50 15.17 -13.16
N PRO A 35 -10.76 13.87 -12.99
CA PRO A 35 -11.09 13.32 -11.68
C PRO A 35 -9.84 13.32 -10.79
N VAL A 36 -10.06 13.54 -9.48
CA VAL A 36 -9.04 13.52 -8.44
C VAL A 36 -9.56 12.75 -7.22
N ALA A 37 -8.67 12.19 -6.43
CA ALA A 37 -8.99 11.69 -5.11
C ALA A 37 -8.59 12.74 -4.05
N ILE A 38 -9.45 12.97 -3.07
CA ILE A 38 -9.18 13.91 -1.98
C ILE A 38 -9.24 13.17 -0.66
N LYS A 39 -8.09 13.12 0.04
CA LYS A 39 -8.00 12.56 1.38
C LYS A 39 -8.18 13.69 2.39
N VAL A 40 -9.22 13.60 3.20
CA VAL A 40 -9.58 14.58 4.23
C VAL A 40 -9.38 13.96 5.60
N MET A 41 -8.71 14.67 6.50
CA MET A 41 -8.54 14.23 7.88
C MET A 41 -9.89 14.00 8.57
N ALA A 42 -10.01 12.90 9.34
CA ALA A 42 -11.22 12.59 10.08
C ALA A 42 -11.41 13.57 11.25
N GLU A 43 -12.66 13.94 11.52
CA GLU A 43 -13.05 14.98 12.47
C GLU A 43 -12.55 14.71 13.91
N ASN A 44 -12.55 13.45 14.33
CA ASN A 44 -12.08 13.04 15.66
C ASN A 44 -10.59 13.31 15.92
N TRP A 45 -9.80 13.62 14.88
CA TRP A 45 -8.38 13.96 15.00
C TRP A 45 -8.08 15.44 14.77
N ALA A 46 -9.09 16.26 14.44
CA ALA A 46 -8.93 17.68 14.08
C ALA A 46 -8.13 18.49 15.12
N PHE A 47 -8.32 18.20 16.41
CA PHE A 47 -7.67 18.91 17.53
C PHE A 47 -6.31 18.32 17.95
N ARG A 48 -5.86 17.24 17.30
CA ARG A 48 -4.57 16.60 17.60
C ARG A 48 -3.51 17.12 16.63
N MET A 49 -2.77 18.14 17.08
CA MET A 49 -1.76 18.80 16.26
C MET A 49 -0.65 17.86 15.79
N ASP A 50 -0.26 16.89 16.62
CA ASP A 50 0.71 15.86 16.29
C ASP A 50 0.26 14.93 15.15
N ILE A 51 -1.01 14.53 15.16
CA ILE A 51 -1.62 13.70 14.10
C ILE A 51 -1.82 14.53 12.82
N ARG A 52 -2.24 15.79 12.97
CA ARG A 52 -2.40 16.74 11.86
C ARG A 52 -1.09 16.96 11.11
N GLU A 53 0.01 17.18 11.85
CA GLU A 53 1.33 17.35 11.24
C GLU A 53 1.76 16.10 10.46
N ARG A 54 1.57 14.90 11.03
CA ARG A 54 1.86 13.64 10.34
C ARG A 54 1.02 13.42 9.09
N PHE A 55 -0.25 13.83 9.12
CA PHE A 55 -1.11 13.79 7.93
C PHE A 55 -0.57 14.66 6.80
N LEU A 56 -0.10 15.87 7.12
CA LEU A 56 0.52 16.78 6.15
C LEU A 56 1.90 16.30 5.69
N ASP A 57 2.68 15.70 6.59
CA ASP A 57 3.99 15.11 6.25
C ASP A 57 3.82 13.96 5.25
N GLU A 58 2.77 13.13 5.38
CA GLU A 58 2.46 12.09 4.40
C GLU A 58 2.29 12.68 3.00
N ALA A 59 1.49 13.74 2.87
CA ALA A 59 1.29 14.42 1.59
C ALA A 59 2.60 14.99 1.03
N ARG A 60 3.44 15.59 1.87
CA ARG A 60 4.74 16.16 1.48
C ARG A 60 5.73 15.06 1.02
N LEU A 61 5.75 13.92 1.71
CA LEU A 61 6.61 12.80 1.36
C LEU A 61 6.17 12.12 0.07
N LEU A 62 4.87 11.85 -0.10
CA LEU A 62 4.33 11.35 -1.37
C LEU A 62 4.62 12.30 -2.54
N ARG A 63 4.54 13.63 -2.31
CA ARG A 63 4.89 14.62 -3.33
C ARG A 63 6.36 14.59 -3.75
N LYS A 64 7.27 14.20 -2.84
CA LYS A 64 8.71 14.06 -3.13
C LYS A 64 9.03 12.77 -3.88
N ALA A 65 8.20 11.75 -3.72
CA ALA A 65 8.39 10.47 -4.41
C ALA A 65 8.05 10.66 -5.89
N THR A 66 9.07 10.92 -6.72
CA THR A 66 8.92 11.11 -8.17
C THR A 66 8.96 9.79 -8.95
N ALA A 67 9.17 8.67 -8.26
CA ALA A 67 9.23 7.36 -8.88
C ALA A 67 7.83 6.94 -9.40
N GLY A 68 7.80 6.38 -10.59
CA GLY A 68 6.61 5.68 -11.08
C GLY A 68 6.20 4.57 -10.10
N GLY A 69 4.91 4.34 -9.90
CA GLY A 69 4.40 3.35 -8.96
C GLY A 69 4.07 3.88 -7.56
N VAL A 70 4.10 5.21 -7.36
CA VAL A 70 3.62 5.88 -6.14
C VAL A 70 2.54 6.89 -6.51
N VAL A 71 1.48 6.99 -5.71
CA VAL A 71 0.40 7.95 -5.94
C VAL A 71 0.93 9.39 -5.93
N GLN A 72 0.55 10.19 -6.94
CA GLN A 72 0.99 11.57 -7.07
C GLN A 72 0.09 12.49 -6.24
N VAL A 73 0.68 13.35 -5.41
CA VAL A 73 -0.03 14.43 -4.69
C VAL A 73 0.05 15.72 -5.51
N PHE A 74 -1.08 16.35 -5.75
CA PHE A 74 -1.21 17.55 -6.59
C PHE A 74 -1.32 18.83 -5.77
N ASP A 75 -2.07 18.78 -4.65
CA ASP A 75 -2.40 19.97 -3.87
C ASP A 75 -2.62 19.63 -2.39
N ILE A 76 -2.50 20.62 -1.51
CA ILE A 76 -2.80 20.54 -0.08
C ILE A 76 -3.67 21.74 0.27
N GLY A 77 -4.70 21.53 1.07
CA GLY A 77 -5.59 22.59 1.53
C GLY A 77 -6.18 22.31 2.89
N GLU A 78 -7.10 23.17 3.28
CA GLU A 78 -7.78 23.14 4.55
C GLU A 78 -9.27 23.44 4.37
N LEU A 79 -10.12 22.71 5.07
CA LEU A 79 -11.56 22.95 5.11
C LEU A 79 -11.88 24.17 6.00
N SER A 80 -13.12 24.66 5.93
CA SER A 80 -13.60 25.75 6.80
C SER A 80 -13.61 25.41 8.32
N ASP A 81 -13.58 24.12 8.64
CA ASP A 81 -13.47 23.60 10.02
C ASP A 81 -12.01 23.27 10.39
N GLU A 82 -11.03 23.82 9.65
CA GLU A 82 -9.59 23.71 9.85
C GLU A 82 -9.02 22.28 9.67
N ARG A 83 -9.81 21.31 9.19
CA ARG A 83 -9.28 19.98 8.85
C ARG A 83 -8.45 20.04 7.57
N PRO A 84 -7.22 19.53 7.60
CA PRO A 84 -6.40 19.46 6.40
C PRO A 84 -6.93 18.40 5.43
N TYR A 85 -6.72 18.66 4.14
CA TYR A 85 -6.89 17.68 3.08
C TYR A 85 -5.74 17.76 2.10
N PHE A 86 -5.53 16.70 1.35
CA PHE A 86 -4.68 16.74 0.17
C PHE A 86 -5.34 16.06 -1.02
N VAL A 87 -4.99 16.57 -2.19
CA VAL A 87 -5.51 16.15 -3.48
C VAL A 87 -4.46 15.28 -4.16
N MET A 88 -4.88 14.14 -4.64
CA MET A 88 -3.98 13.16 -5.25
C MET A 88 -4.59 12.54 -6.51
N GLU A 89 -3.77 11.83 -7.25
CA GLU A 89 -4.15 11.04 -8.40
C GLU A 89 -5.29 10.07 -8.05
N TYR A 90 -6.32 10.05 -8.90
CA TYR A 90 -7.41 9.09 -8.78
C TYR A 90 -7.08 7.80 -9.52
N ALA A 91 -7.10 6.68 -8.80
CA ALA A 91 -6.97 5.34 -9.35
C ALA A 91 -8.38 4.80 -9.66
N ASP A 92 -8.68 4.65 -10.94
CA ASP A 92 -10.04 4.37 -11.45
C ASP A 92 -10.44 2.90 -11.41
N ARG A 93 -9.52 1.99 -11.01
CA ARG A 93 -9.74 0.53 -10.97
C ARG A 93 -9.76 -0.05 -9.55
N GLY A 94 -9.90 0.81 -8.54
CA GLY A 94 -9.98 0.39 -7.14
C GLY A 94 -8.64 -0.02 -6.53
N THR A 95 -8.69 -0.95 -5.60
CA THR A 95 -7.52 -1.43 -4.84
C THR A 95 -7.21 -2.89 -5.16
N VAL A 96 -6.04 -3.35 -4.76
CA VAL A 96 -5.70 -4.79 -4.78
C VAL A 96 -6.63 -5.57 -3.85
N GLU A 97 -7.07 -4.99 -2.73
CA GLU A 97 -8.06 -5.61 -1.84
C GLU A 97 -9.39 -5.87 -2.57
N ASP A 98 -9.88 -4.91 -3.36
CA ASP A 98 -11.10 -5.08 -4.17
C ASP A 98 -10.94 -6.23 -5.18
N ARG A 99 -9.76 -6.35 -5.80
CA ARG A 99 -9.47 -7.45 -6.74
C ARG A 99 -9.49 -8.81 -6.07
N MET A 100 -9.03 -8.91 -4.83
CA MET A 100 -9.01 -10.14 -4.04
C MET A 100 -10.41 -10.61 -3.62
N MET A 101 -11.44 -9.77 -3.68
CA MET A 101 -12.81 -10.17 -3.34
C MET A 101 -13.34 -11.32 -4.21
N ALA A 102 -12.78 -11.52 -5.40
CA ALA A 102 -13.11 -12.66 -6.28
C ALA A 102 -12.39 -13.97 -5.89
N GLY A 103 -11.49 -13.94 -4.92
CA GLY A 103 -10.66 -15.05 -4.47
C GLY A 103 -9.17 -14.86 -4.75
N PRO A 104 -8.34 -15.88 -4.47
CA PRO A 104 -6.91 -15.86 -4.72
C PRO A 104 -6.58 -15.61 -6.20
N LEU A 105 -5.53 -14.83 -6.46
CA LEU A 105 -5.11 -14.53 -7.82
C LEU A 105 -4.36 -15.71 -8.47
N PRO A 106 -4.38 -15.80 -9.82
CA PRO A 106 -3.44 -16.65 -10.55
C PRO A 106 -2.00 -16.32 -10.18
N VAL A 107 -1.13 -17.33 -10.14
CA VAL A 107 0.26 -17.15 -9.69
C VAL A 107 1.01 -16.12 -10.53
N SER A 108 0.90 -16.19 -11.86
CA SER A 108 1.54 -15.23 -12.78
C SER A 108 1.08 -13.80 -12.52
N GLU A 109 -0.23 -13.60 -12.37
CA GLU A 109 -0.82 -12.29 -12.11
C GLU A 109 -0.35 -11.71 -10.76
N ALA A 110 -0.33 -12.54 -9.70
CA ALA A 110 0.14 -12.12 -8.38
C ALA A 110 1.62 -11.73 -8.40
N LEU A 111 2.48 -12.48 -9.12
CA LEU A 111 3.90 -12.18 -9.27
C LEU A 111 4.12 -10.86 -10.02
N GLU A 112 3.49 -10.69 -11.19
CA GLU A 112 3.61 -9.48 -12.02
C GLU A 112 3.12 -8.23 -11.28
N LEU A 113 1.99 -8.34 -10.57
CA LEU A 113 1.44 -7.26 -9.78
C LEU A 113 2.39 -6.88 -8.64
N MET A 114 2.87 -7.87 -7.88
CA MET A 114 3.74 -7.59 -6.74
C MET A 114 5.15 -7.13 -7.15
N ALA A 115 5.65 -7.51 -8.31
CA ALA A 115 6.87 -6.94 -8.85
C ALA A 115 6.72 -5.43 -9.12
N GLN A 116 5.56 -4.99 -9.63
CA GLN A 116 5.27 -3.55 -9.81
C GLN A 116 5.17 -2.83 -8.46
N VAL A 117 4.47 -3.41 -7.46
CA VAL A 117 4.38 -2.85 -6.11
C VAL A 117 5.78 -2.69 -5.51
N ALA A 118 6.62 -3.73 -5.59
CA ALA A 118 7.97 -3.73 -5.05
C ALA A 118 8.85 -2.65 -5.69
N ARG A 119 8.72 -2.39 -7.00
CA ARG A 119 9.39 -1.27 -7.68
C ARG A 119 8.91 0.10 -7.18
N GLY A 120 7.61 0.28 -6.95
CA GLY A 120 7.06 1.50 -6.35
C GLY A 120 7.61 1.74 -4.94
N VAL A 121 7.67 0.69 -4.12
CA VAL A 121 8.25 0.74 -2.77
C VAL A 121 9.75 1.04 -2.81
N GLN A 122 10.49 0.47 -3.77
CA GLN A 122 11.90 0.80 -3.96
C GLN A 122 12.09 2.29 -4.26
N GLY A 123 11.24 2.87 -5.08
CA GLY A 123 11.25 4.31 -5.37
C GLY A 123 11.03 5.18 -4.12
N LEU A 124 10.22 4.74 -3.15
CA LEU A 124 10.12 5.38 -1.84
C LEU A 124 11.43 5.25 -1.04
N HIS A 125 12.03 4.06 -1.00
CA HIS A 125 13.28 3.80 -0.28
C HIS A 125 14.44 4.67 -0.78
N GLU A 126 14.51 4.92 -2.08
CA GLU A 126 15.52 5.80 -2.71
C GLU A 126 15.39 7.27 -2.25
N THR A 127 14.21 7.68 -1.81
CA THR A 127 13.99 9.00 -1.20
C THR A 127 14.11 8.99 0.33
N GLY A 128 14.55 7.87 0.92
CA GLY A 128 14.69 7.69 2.36
C GLY A 128 13.39 7.41 3.10
N ILE A 129 12.32 7.03 2.39
CA ILE A 129 10.99 6.78 2.98
C ILE A 129 10.75 5.28 3.10
N VAL A 130 10.46 4.80 4.30
CA VAL A 130 9.96 3.45 4.57
C VAL A 130 8.45 3.53 4.77
N HIS A 131 7.68 2.71 4.05
CA HIS A 131 6.21 2.79 4.00
C HIS A 131 5.53 2.36 5.32
N ARG A 132 5.92 1.22 5.88
CA ARG A 132 5.50 0.66 7.19
C ARG A 132 4.03 0.24 7.34
N ASP A 133 3.18 0.45 6.35
CA ASP A 133 1.77 0.03 6.38
C ASP A 133 1.33 -0.53 5.02
N LEU A 134 2.19 -1.33 4.37
CA LEU A 134 1.84 -2.00 3.12
C LEU A 134 0.80 -3.09 3.38
N LYS A 135 -0.28 -3.03 2.62
CA LYS A 135 -1.40 -3.99 2.62
C LYS A 135 -2.20 -3.85 1.33
N PRO A 136 -3.05 -4.80 0.97
CA PRO A 136 -3.80 -4.76 -0.29
C PRO A 136 -4.63 -3.49 -0.51
N SER A 137 -5.22 -2.91 0.54
CA SER A 137 -6.01 -1.68 0.44
C SER A 137 -5.18 -0.40 0.18
N ASN A 138 -3.85 -0.45 0.41
CA ASN A 138 -2.93 0.67 0.15
C ASN A 138 -2.20 0.52 -1.21
N VAL A 139 -2.60 -0.45 -2.01
CA VAL A 139 -2.13 -0.64 -3.38
C VAL A 139 -3.28 -0.37 -4.33
N LEU A 140 -3.18 0.74 -5.07
CA LEU A 140 -4.22 1.23 -5.97
C LEU A 140 -3.95 0.77 -7.40
N LEU A 141 -5.02 0.59 -8.16
CA LEU A 141 -5.01 0.15 -9.54
C LEU A 141 -5.57 1.25 -10.44
N ALA A 142 -4.82 1.66 -11.46
CA ALA A 142 -5.21 2.72 -12.37
C ALA A 142 -5.07 2.29 -13.83
N GLY A 143 -5.96 2.77 -14.68
CA GLY A 143 -5.85 2.63 -16.13
C GLY A 143 -4.74 3.50 -16.73
N GLY A 144 -4.55 3.44 -18.05
CA GLY A 144 -3.66 4.35 -18.78
C GLY A 144 -2.17 4.04 -18.69
N GLY A 145 -1.79 2.85 -18.27
CA GLY A 145 -0.39 2.37 -18.34
C GLY A 145 0.09 2.19 -19.78
N THR A 146 1.40 1.98 -19.96
CA THR A 146 2.04 1.73 -21.26
C THR A 146 1.39 0.53 -21.95
N ALA A 147 1.06 0.65 -23.22
CA ALA A 147 0.36 -0.37 -24.01
C ALA A 147 -1.01 -0.82 -23.45
N GLY A 148 -1.73 0.08 -22.75
CA GLY A 148 -3.04 -0.22 -22.17
C GLY A 148 -2.98 -1.10 -20.91
N ARG A 149 -1.79 -1.37 -20.38
CA ARG A 149 -1.61 -2.11 -19.14
C ARG A 149 -2.08 -1.27 -17.94
N GLU A 150 -2.49 -1.96 -16.90
CA GLU A 150 -2.83 -1.36 -15.62
C GLU A 150 -1.56 -0.83 -14.93
N ARG A 151 -1.69 0.32 -14.28
CA ARG A 151 -0.65 0.88 -13.41
C ARG A 151 -0.96 0.53 -11.96
N VAL A 152 0.07 0.18 -11.24
CA VAL A 152 0.01 -0.08 -9.80
C VAL A 152 0.62 1.09 -9.06
N LEU A 153 -0.09 1.62 -8.08
CA LEU A 153 0.30 2.80 -7.33
C LEU A 153 0.28 2.50 -5.83
N VAL A 154 1.40 2.68 -5.17
CA VAL A 154 1.51 2.61 -3.71
C VAL A 154 0.99 3.91 -3.10
N SER A 155 0.15 3.81 -2.08
CA SER A 155 -0.48 4.95 -1.38
C SER A 155 -0.44 4.75 0.14
N ASP A 156 -0.77 5.79 0.89
CA ASP A 156 -0.98 5.73 2.35
C ASP A 156 0.23 5.25 3.17
N LEU A 157 1.18 6.17 3.44
CA LEU A 157 2.41 5.88 4.22
C LEU A 157 2.15 5.58 5.71
N GLY A 158 0.92 5.66 6.20
CA GLY A 158 0.54 5.29 7.56
C GLY A 158 1.16 6.13 8.68
N LEU A 159 1.69 7.32 8.39
CA LEU A 159 2.43 8.13 9.38
C LEU A 159 1.60 8.52 10.60
N ALA A 160 0.35 8.92 10.40
CA ALA A 160 -0.58 9.26 11.49
C ALA A 160 -0.92 8.02 12.34
N LYS A 161 -1.09 6.85 11.71
CA LYS A 161 -1.33 5.57 12.36
C LYS A 161 -0.15 5.15 13.22
N ASN A 162 1.06 5.23 12.69
CA ASN A 162 2.29 4.85 13.40
C ASN A 162 2.49 5.71 14.67
N LEU A 163 2.21 7.03 14.59
CA LEU A 163 2.28 7.91 15.74
C LEU A 163 1.21 7.56 16.78
N ALA A 164 -0.02 7.31 16.36
CA ALA A 164 -1.11 6.94 17.28
C ALA A 164 -0.80 5.62 18.02
N GLN A 165 -0.23 4.63 17.33
CA GLN A 165 0.23 3.38 17.95
C GLN A 165 1.35 3.61 18.96
N ALA A 166 2.37 4.39 18.62
CA ALA A 166 3.46 4.75 19.52
C ALA A 166 3.00 5.52 20.75
N SER A 167 1.89 6.27 20.65
CA SER A 167 1.26 7.02 21.74
C SER A 167 0.28 6.18 22.59
N GLY A 168 0.20 4.86 22.38
CA GLY A 168 -0.71 3.97 23.10
C GLY A 168 -2.19 4.13 22.74
N LEU A 169 -2.51 4.88 21.70
CA LEU A 169 -3.86 5.00 21.17
C LEU A 169 -4.25 3.73 20.44
N THR A 170 -5.37 3.14 20.78
CA THR A 170 -5.87 1.91 20.15
C THR A 170 -6.14 2.16 18.67
N VAL A 171 -5.36 1.53 17.81
CA VAL A 171 -5.58 1.54 16.36
C VAL A 171 -6.13 0.19 15.94
N VAL A 172 -7.19 0.22 15.14
CA VAL A 172 -7.92 -0.97 14.68
C VAL A 172 -6.98 -2.00 14.04
N ALA A 173 -7.16 -3.25 14.42
CA ALA A 173 -6.30 -4.42 14.21
C ALA A 173 -6.14 -4.92 12.74
N GLY A 174 -6.41 -4.12 11.71
CA GLY A 174 -6.46 -4.60 10.32
C GLY A 174 -5.12 -4.86 9.61
N SER A 175 -3.97 -4.48 10.18
CA SER A 175 -2.67 -4.57 9.49
C SER A 175 -1.66 -5.54 10.13
N VAL A 176 -2.04 -6.23 11.21
CA VAL A 176 -1.10 -7.04 12.02
C VAL A 176 -0.44 -8.15 11.19
N GLY A 177 -1.17 -8.81 10.30
CA GLY A 177 -0.64 -9.90 9.49
C GLY A 177 0.36 -9.48 8.39
N TYR A 178 0.44 -8.18 8.07
CA TYR A 178 1.40 -7.65 7.09
C TYR A 178 2.59 -6.95 7.73
N MET A 179 2.56 -6.74 9.04
CA MET A 179 3.56 -5.97 9.78
C MET A 179 4.79 -6.81 10.07
N ALA A 180 5.96 -6.28 9.76
CA ALA A 180 7.22 -6.93 10.10
C ALA A 180 7.41 -6.98 11.61
N PRO A 181 8.03 -8.07 12.17
CA PRO A 181 8.20 -8.26 13.61
C PRO A 181 8.86 -7.06 14.32
N GLU A 182 9.90 -6.50 13.71
CA GLU A 182 10.64 -5.36 14.27
C GLU A 182 9.81 -4.07 14.38
N GLN A 183 8.67 -3.99 13.70
CA GLN A 183 7.78 -2.82 13.84
C GLN A 183 7.01 -2.83 15.17
N ALA A 184 6.93 -3.97 15.84
CA ALA A 184 6.36 -4.10 17.18
C ALA A 184 7.37 -3.79 18.29
N GLU A 185 8.67 -3.74 17.96
CA GLU A 185 9.74 -3.51 18.93
C GLU A 185 10.08 -2.01 19.02
N PRO A 186 9.97 -1.37 20.21
CA PRO A 186 10.07 0.09 20.34
C PRO A 186 11.48 0.67 20.13
N TYR A 187 12.53 -0.16 20.07
CA TYR A 187 13.94 0.29 20.08
C TYR A 187 14.75 -0.13 18.85
N GLU A 188 14.19 -0.88 17.92
CA GLU A 188 14.90 -1.25 16.71
C GLU A 188 14.70 -0.22 15.58
N GLY A 189 15.81 0.22 14.98
CA GLY A 189 15.76 1.04 13.76
C GLY A 189 15.05 0.28 12.64
N ILE A 190 13.97 0.82 12.10
CA ILE A 190 13.21 0.25 10.99
C ILE A 190 13.83 0.72 9.68
N ASP A 191 14.19 -0.20 8.81
CA ASP A 191 14.68 0.08 7.45
C ASP A 191 13.77 -0.53 6.38
N GLY A 192 14.12 -0.37 5.09
CA GLY A 192 13.30 -0.82 3.96
C GLY A 192 12.99 -2.32 3.93
N ARG A 193 13.71 -3.15 4.69
CA ARG A 193 13.44 -4.59 4.81
C ARG A 193 12.17 -4.90 5.61
N ALA A 194 11.64 -3.94 6.37
CA ALA A 194 10.31 -4.04 6.95
C ALA A 194 9.23 -4.07 5.86
N ASP A 195 9.37 -3.22 4.83
CA ASP A 195 8.47 -3.23 3.69
C ASP A 195 8.64 -4.49 2.83
N VAL A 196 9.85 -5.06 2.74
CA VAL A 196 10.07 -6.35 2.06
C VAL A 196 9.27 -7.47 2.73
N TYR A 197 9.22 -7.50 4.06
CA TYR A 197 8.35 -8.44 4.78
C TYR A 197 6.88 -8.22 4.40
N SER A 198 6.43 -6.97 4.43
CA SER A 198 5.04 -6.63 4.09
C SER A 198 4.69 -6.99 2.64
N LEU A 199 5.61 -6.80 1.69
CA LEU A 199 5.45 -7.24 0.29
C LEU A 199 5.28 -8.76 0.21
N GLY A 200 6.10 -9.53 0.95
CA GLY A 200 5.95 -10.99 1.05
C GLY A 200 4.60 -11.40 1.64
N ALA A 201 4.17 -10.72 2.70
CA ALA A 201 2.89 -10.98 3.35
C ALA A 201 1.67 -10.66 2.45
N VAL A 202 1.74 -9.59 1.66
CA VAL A 202 0.72 -9.27 0.65
C VAL A 202 0.70 -10.34 -0.44
N LEU A 203 1.85 -10.75 -0.96
CA LEU A 203 1.95 -11.79 -1.99
C LEU A 203 1.42 -13.14 -1.47
N TYR A 204 1.74 -13.50 -0.24
CA TYR A 204 1.19 -14.67 0.43
C TYR A 204 -0.35 -14.61 0.44
N HIS A 205 -0.92 -13.49 0.87
CA HIS A 205 -2.37 -13.29 0.92
C HIS A 205 -3.01 -13.34 -0.48
N LEU A 206 -2.40 -12.71 -1.48
CA LEU A 206 -2.85 -12.75 -2.87
C LEU A 206 -2.96 -14.18 -3.42
N MET A 207 -2.03 -15.04 -3.04
CA MET A 207 -1.97 -16.41 -3.53
C MET A 207 -2.86 -17.38 -2.76
N THR A 208 -3.07 -17.16 -1.47
CA THR A 208 -3.79 -18.10 -0.59
C THR A 208 -5.20 -17.67 -0.24
N GLY A 209 -5.52 -16.37 -0.38
CA GLY A 209 -6.75 -15.79 0.16
C GLY A 209 -6.75 -15.67 1.69
N THR A 210 -5.62 -15.97 2.35
CA THR A 210 -5.50 -15.98 3.80
C THR A 210 -4.46 -14.95 4.26
N VAL A 211 -4.84 -14.07 5.18
CA VAL A 211 -3.88 -13.14 5.81
C VAL A 211 -2.89 -13.95 6.65
N PRO A 212 -1.57 -13.72 6.53
CA PRO A 212 -0.59 -14.41 7.35
C PRO A 212 -0.87 -14.22 8.85
N ALA A 213 -0.71 -15.28 9.62
CA ALA A 213 -0.70 -15.21 11.07
C ALA A 213 0.58 -14.52 11.60
N SER A 214 0.73 -14.46 12.93
CA SER A 214 2.02 -14.04 13.52
C SER A 214 3.18 -14.91 13.00
N PRO A 215 4.41 -14.37 12.90
CA PRO A 215 5.54 -15.02 12.22
C PRO A 215 5.82 -16.47 12.65
N ASP A 216 5.58 -16.77 13.93
CA ASP A 216 5.72 -18.11 14.53
C ASP A 216 4.60 -19.09 14.13
N LYS A 217 3.54 -18.61 13.48
CA LYS A 217 2.32 -19.38 13.13
C LYS A 217 1.93 -19.28 11.67
N VAL A 218 2.81 -18.72 10.84
CA VAL A 218 2.57 -18.67 9.38
C VAL A 218 2.60 -20.09 8.83
N MET A 219 1.51 -20.51 8.20
CA MET A 219 1.48 -21.78 7.50
C MET A 219 2.33 -21.69 6.22
N PRO A 220 3.11 -22.72 5.90
CA PRO A 220 3.83 -22.76 4.63
C PRO A 220 2.90 -22.56 3.44
N LEU A 221 3.35 -21.76 2.45
CA LEU A 221 2.54 -21.37 1.31
C LEU A 221 2.04 -22.57 0.49
N ASP A 222 2.87 -23.58 0.32
CA ASP A 222 2.60 -24.83 -0.41
C ASP A 222 1.59 -25.74 0.29
N GLN A 223 1.38 -25.57 1.60
CA GLN A 223 0.33 -26.27 2.35
C GLN A 223 -1.06 -25.64 2.14
N LEU A 224 -1.12 -24.34 1.83
CA LEU A 224 -2.39 -23.63 1.58
C LEU A 224 -2.76 -23.63 0.10
N ARG A 225 -1.79 -23.72 -0.79
CA ARG A 225 -1.99 -23.77 -2.22
C ARG A 225 -1.06 -24.78 -2.88
N GLU A 226 -1.63 -25.90 -3.31
CA GLU A 226 -0.91 -26.96 -4.00
C GLU A 226 -0.41 -26.51 -5.39
N GLY A 227 0.65 -27.14 -5.87
CA GLY A 227 1.17 -26.95 -7.23
C GLY A 227 1.94 -25.64 -7.44
N LEU A 228 2.30 -24.92 -6.39
CA LEU A 228 3.16 -23.75 -6.50
C LEU A 228 4.61 -24.16 -6.88
N PRO A 229 5.26 -23.44 -7.81
CA PRO A 229 6.66 -23.63 -8.09
C PRO A 229 7.52 -23.44 -6.84
N PRO A 230 8.52 -24.30 -6.58
CA PRO A 230 9.38 -24.18 -5.39
C PRO A 230 10.06 -22.80 -5.27
N GLY A 231 10.42 -22.16 -6.38
CA GLY A 231 10.99 -20.81 -6.39
C GLY A 231 10.03 -19.77 -5.83
N VAL A 232 8.73 -19.89 -6.12
CA VAL A 232 7.70 -18.97 -5.58
C VAL A 232 7.58 -19.13 -4.08
N VAL A 233 7.53 -20.39 -3.60
CA VAL A 233 7.49 -20.69 -2.15
C VAL A 233 8.71 -20.10 -1.47
N HIS A 234 9.91 -20.31 -2.04
CA HIS A 234 11.16 -19.78 -1.50
C HIS A 234 11.16 -18.23 -1.47
N ALA A 235 10.74 -17.58 -2.54
CA ALA A 235 10.75 -16.11 -2.64
C ALA A 235 9.87 -15.46 -1.56
N VAL A 236 8.66 -15.99 -1.35
CA VAL A 236 7.73 -15.50 -0.32
C VAL A 236 8.27 -15.80 1.08
N SER A 237 8.71 -17.03 1.34
CA SER A 237 9.24 -17.42 2.66
C SER A 237 10.45 -16.56 3.05
N ARG A 238 11.37 -16.33 2.11
CA ARG A 238 12.53 -15.46 2.33
C ARG A 238 12.14 -13.99 2.60
N ALA A 239 11.15 -13.47 1.90
CA ALA A 239 10.67 -12.11 2.18
C ALA A 239 10.10 -11.99 3.60
N MET A 240 9.43 -13.05 4.08
CA MET A 240 8.77 -13.10 5.38
C MET A 240 9.65 -13.68 6.52
N GLU A 241 10.96 -13.82 6.32
CA GLU A 241 11.88 -14.24 7.39
C GLU A 241 11.76 -13.31 8.61
N PRO A 242 11.64 -13.86 9.84
CA PRO A 242 11.56 -13.06 11.06
C PRO A 242 12.79 -12.16 11.24
N ASP A 243 14.00 -12.71 11.04
CA ASP A 243 15.23 -11.91 11.05
C ASP A 243 15.40 -11.19 9.70
N ARG A 244 15.31 -9.86 9.73
CA ARG A 244 15.48 -8.98 8.56
C ARG A 244 16.79 -9.20 7.79
N LYS A 245 17.85 -9.77 8.42
CA LYS A 245 19.12 -10.06 7.74
C LYS A 245 19.00 -11.18 6.72
N ASN A 246 18.04 -12.07 6.89
CA ASN A 246 17.79 -13.21 6.01
C ASN A 246 16.83 -12.86 4.86
N ARG A 247 16.12 -11.72 4.92
CA ARG A 247 15.21 -11.26 3.87
C ARG A 247 15.96 -10.83 2.61
N TRP A 248 15.21 -10.54 1.58
CA TRP A 248 15.73 -9.84 0.41
C TRP A 248 16.31 -8.48 0.86
N PRO A 249 17.51 -8.08 0.37
CA PRO A 249 18.19 -6.89 0.86
C PRO A 249 17.45 -5.59 0.52
N THR A 250 16.72 -5.58 -0.60
CA THR A 250 15.96 -4.42 -1.10
C THR A 250 14.65 -4.87 -1.71
N ALA A 251 13.70 -3.95 -1.86
CA ALA A 251 12.47 -4.19 -2.61
C ALA A 251 12.76 -4.40 -4.11
N ALA A 252 13.81 -3.78 -4.66
CA ALA A 252 14.26 -4.03 -6.03
C ALA A 252 14.71 -5.48 -6.24
N ALA A 253 15.54 -6.02 -5.36
CA ALA A 253 15.99 -7.41 -5.44
C ALA A 253 14.81 -8.41 -5.36
N PHE A 254 13.81 -8.09 -4.55
CA PHE A 254 12.58 -8.88 -4.51
C PHE A 254 11.78 -8.77 -5.82
N ALA A 255 11.66 -7.56 -6.39
CA ALA A 255 10.97 -7.35 -7.66
C ALA A 255 11.62 -8.13 -8.82
N GLU A 256 12.95 -8.12 -8.90
CA GLU A 256 13.71 -8.87 -9.93
C GLU A 256 13.46 -10.37 -9.84
N GLU A 257 13.43 -10.93 -8.63
CA GLU A 257 13.10 -12.34 -8.42
C GLU A 257 11.67 -12.66 -8.85
N LEU A 258 10.69 -11.78 -8.51
CA LEU A 258 9.30 -11.98 -8.90
C LEU A 258 9.12 -11.93 -10.43
N ASP A 259 9.81 -11.04 -11.14
CA ASP A 259 9.78 -10.99 -12.59
C ASP A 259 10.33 -12.29 -13.21
N ALA A 260 11.48 -12.79 -12.73
CA ALA A 260 12.06 -14.04 -13.20
C ALA A 260 11.13 -15.24 -12.98
N LEU A 261 10.45 -15.28 -11.84
CA LEU A 261 9.48 -16.33 -11.53
C LEU A 261 8.21 -16.21 -12.38
N ALA A 262 7.74 -15.00 -12.67
CA ALA A 262 6.58 -14.78 -13.55
C ALA A 262 6.85 -15.31 -14.97
N GLU A 263 8.05 -15.03 -15.53
CA GLU A 263 8.48 -15.54 -16.82
C GLU A 263 8.52 -17.08 -16.85
N GLN A 264 9.06 -17.71 -15.79
CA GLN A 264 9.11 -19.18 -15.67
C GLN A 264 7.72 -19.80 -15.63
N VAL A 265 6.80 -19.22 -14.85
CA VAL A 265 5.41 -19.70 -14.74
C VAL A 265 4.69 -19.56 -16.08
N ALA A 266 4.87 -18.44 -16.79
CA ALA A 266 4.27 -18.22 -18.10
C ALA A 266 4.78 -19.24 -19.13
N ALA A 267 6.07 -19.57 -19.13
CA ALA A 267 6.66 -20.54 -20.04
C ALA A 267 6.17 -21.98 -19.82
N VAL A 268 5.82 -22.35 -18.59
CA VAL A 268 5.25 -23.68 -18.26
C VAL A 268 3.79 -23.78 -18.68
N GLY A 269 3.01 -22.69 -18.54
CA GLY A 269 1.58 -22.67 -18.92
C GLY A 269 1.31 -22.70 -20.42
N GLN A 270 2.34 -22.51 -21.28
CA GLN A 270 2.27 -22.56 -22.75
C GLN A 270 2.63 -23.92 -23.34
N ARG A 271 3.03 -24.89 -22.53
CA ARG A 271 3.35 -26.27 -22.94
C ARG A 271 2.21 -27.22 -22.62
#